data_b239e24c32e9cf9a80c92bbd3b91f188
#
_entry.id   b239e24c32e9cf9a80c92bbd3b91f188
#
_cell.length_a   1.000
_cell.length_b   1.000
_cell.length_c   1.000
_cell.angle_alpha   90.00
_cell.angle_beta   90.00
_cell.angle_gamma   90.00
#
_symmetry.space_group_name_H-M   'P 1'
#
loop_
_entity.id
_entity.type
_entity.pdbx_description
1 polymer ?
#
loop_
_entity_poly.entity_id
_entity_poly.type
_entity_poly.pdbx_seq_one_letter_code
_entity_poly.pdbx_strand_id
1 'polypeptide(L)'
;LLEQRKAAIDPLKALLYLALATMLGVPTGAMAEPTAPRILNVGYYEFAPAIYTDAHGTARGELAELTRRVARQAGYGVRFRALPSARLYGALEKGSIDLWPGAQGKPELAAHTLEGQHMLSQINLNLYHRAGTPAPRIPEDLAGKSLILIGGYSYWPNINALLDDPGLDLRVLRTSNHLSALEMLRRNRGDYLLDYQIPVEQARQRLQMEELPYQRLTQVPIHFIVSRHARGAEAIVTGLDAAYETLRDAGEDLSLPSD
;
A
#
# COMPACT_ATOMS: atom_id res chain seq x y z
N LEU A 1 -85.28 -44.02 -5.57
CA LEU A 1 -85.28 -43.33 -4.29
C LEU A 1 -83.92 -43.53 -3.68
N LEU A 2 -83.02 -42.55 -3.81
CA LEU A 2 -81.72 -42.49 -3.19
C LEU A 2 -81.65 -41.15 -2.46
N GLU A 3 -81.77 -41.16 -1.12
CA GLU A 3 -81.62 -40.05 -0.24
C GLU A 3 -80.10 -39.65 -0.14
N GLN A 4 -79.78 -38.45 -0.58
CA GLN A 4 -78.48 -37.85 -0.39
C GLN A 4 -78.40 -37.29 1.06
N ARG A 5 -77.66 -37.93 1.92
CA ARG A 5 -77.26 -37.36 3.23
C ARG A 5 -76.18 -36.32 3.00
N LYS A 6 -76.53 -35.04 3.17
CA LYS A 6 -75.54 -33.95 3.33
C LYS A 6 -74.89 -34.07 4.70
N ALA A 7 -73.64 -34.43 4.76
CA ALA A 7 -72.86 -34.34 5.97
C ALA A 7 -72.60 -32.85 6.30
N ALA A 8 -73.24 -32.35 7.37
CA ALA A 8 -72.94 -31.02 7.88
C ALA A 8 -71.59 -31.06 8.59
N ILE A 9 -70.66 -30.22 8.16
CA ILE A 9 -69.38 -30.05 8.81
C ILE A 9 -69.61 -29.29 10.12
N ASP A 10 -69.20 -29.90 11.23
CA ASP A 10 -69.33 -29.37 12.57
C ASP A 10 -68.53 -28.02 12.67
N PRO A 11 -69.21 -26.89 12.97
CA PRO A 11 -68.59 -25.57 13.00
C PRO A 11 -67.41 -25.48 13.99
N LEU A 12 -67.40 -26.33 15.00
CA LEU A 12 -66.29 -26.37 15.99
C LEU A 12 -65.01 -26.98 15.37
N LYS A 13 -65.13 -27.94 14.45
CA LYS A 13 -63.97 -28.50 13.73
C LYS A 13 -63.45 -27.56 12.68
N ALA A 14 -64.28 -26.76 12.02
CA ALA A 14 -63.89 -25.74 11.09
C ALA A 14 -63.07 -24.62 11.75
N LEU A 15 -63.43 -24.20 12.98
CA LEU A 15 -62.64 -23.23 13.76
C LEU A 15 -61.29 -23.78 14.21
N LEU A 16 -61.20 -25.09 14.52
CA LEU A 16 -59.96 -25.73 14.94
C LEU A 16 -58.95 -25.85 13.77
N TYR A 17 -59.39 -26.08 12.55
CA TYR A 17 -58.55 -26.10 11.34
C TYR A 17 -58.12 -24.70 10.90
N LEU A 18 -58.90 -23.66 11.17
CA LEU A 18 -58.54 -22.29 10.85
C LEU A 18 -57.53 -21.74 11.86
N ALA A 19 -57.56 -22.17 13.14
CA ALA A 19 -56.56 -21.79 14.17
C ALA A 19 -55.22 -22.49 13.97
N LEU A 20 -55.17 -23.67 13.35
CA LEU A 20 -53.93 -24.42 13.10
C LEU A 20 -53.15 -23.92 11.87
N ALA A 21 -53.84 -23.22 10.93
CA ALA A 21 -53.24 -22.69 9.72
C ALA A 21 -52.51 -21.35 9.93
N THR A 22 -52.72 -20.65 11.07
CA THR A 22 -52.11 -19.35 11.37
C THR A 22 -50.79 -19.47 12.15
N MET A 23 -50.35 -20.66 12.56
CA MET A 23 -49.10 -20.86 13.31
C MET A 23 -47.89 -21.29 12.47
N LEU A 24 -47.97 -21.35 11.13
CA LEU A 24 -46.88 -21.79 10.25
C LEU A 24 -46.24 -20.69 9.43
N GLY A 25 -46.39 -19.44 9.85
CA GLY A 25 -45.73 -18.28 9.22
C GLY A 25 -44.61 -17.70 10.08
N VAL A 26 -43.66 -18.52 10.57
CA VAL A 26 -42.39 -17.99 11.03
C VAL A 26 -41.59 -17.60 9.79
N PRO A 27 -41.33 -16.31 9.56
CA PRO A 27 -40.38 -15.95 8.49
C PRO A 27 -39.05 -16.54 8.92
N THR A 28 -38.61 -17.60 8.29
CA THR A 28 -37.20 -18.00 8.27
C THR A 28 -36.44 -16.80 7.74
N GLY A 29 -35.93 -15.97 8.63
CA GLY A 29 -34.94 -14.96 8.27
C GLY A 29 -33.84 -15.69 7.50
N ALA A 30 -33.74 -15.41 6.22
CA ALA A 30 -32.65 -15.89 5.41
C ALA A 30 -31.38 -15.37 6.11
N MET A 31 -30.71 -16.24 6.86
CA MET A 31 -29.35 -15.98 7.32
C MET A 31 -28.55 -15.82 6.02
N ALA A 32 -28.19 -14.58 5.71
CA ALA A 32 -27.27 -14.31 4.61
C ALA A 32 -26.03 -15.18 4.87
N GLU A 33 -25.76 -16.13 3.98
CA GLU A 33 -24.52 -16.88 4.03
C GLU A 33 -23.37 -15.87 4.11
N PRO A 34 -22.38 -16.10 4.99
CA PRO A 34 -21.24 -15.22 5.08
C PRO A 34 -20.54 -15.24 3.73
N THR A 35 -20.77 -14.21 2.93
CA THR A 35 -20.05 -14.00 1.67
C THR A 35 -18.58 -13.97 1.97
N ALA A 36 -17.79 -14.83 1.34
CA ALA A 36 -16.34 -14.85 1.51
C ALA A 36 -15.78 -13.42 1.30
N PRO A 37 -14.85 -12.97 2.15
CA PRO A 37 -14.34 -11.62 2.08
C PRO A 37 -13.72 -11.37 0.70
N ARG A 38 -14.03 -10.23 0.10
CA ARG A 38 -13.41 -9.79 -1.15
C ARG A 38 -11.90 -9.68 -0.96
N ILE A 39 -11.14 -10.23 -1.90
CA ILE A 39 -9.67 -10.18 -1.87
C ILE A 39 -9.19 -8.97 -2.67
N LEU A 40 -8.40 -8.09 -2.04
CA LEU A 40 -7.69 -6.99 -2.68
C LEU A 40 -6.32 -7.46 -3.16
N ASN A 41 -5.96 -7.13 -4.41
CA ASN A 41 -4.61 -7.31 -4.92
C ASN A 41 -3.74 -6.15 -4.43
N VAL A 42 -2.82 -6.45 -3.51
CA VAL A 42 -1.92 -5.46 -2.92
C VAL A 42 -0.57 -5.52 -3.63
N GLY A 43 -0.22 -4.44 -4.33
CA GLY A 43 1.08 -4.31 -4.97
C GLY A 43 2.12 -3.74 -4.02
N TYR A 44 3.38 -4.15 -4.18
CA TYR A 44 4.53 -3.54 -3.52
C TYR A 44 5.80 -3.76 -4.34
N TYR A 45 6.82 -2.96 -4.09
CA TYR A 45 8.19 -3.24 -4.49
C TYR A 45 9.04 -3.51 -3.25
N GLU A 46 10.18 -4.16 -3.44
CA GLU A 46 11.08 -4.53 -2.36
C GLU A 46 11.58 -3.28 -1.62
N PHE A 47 11.24 -3.17 -0.36
CA PHE A 47 11.60 -2.07 0.53
C PHE A 47 11.81 -2.59 1.95
N ALA A 48 12.76 -3.51 2.08
CA ALA A 48 13.06 -4.13 3.37
C ALA A 48 13.68 -3.11 4.36
N PRO A 49 13.38 -3.23 5.66
CA PRO A 49 12.57 -4.27 6.29
C PRO A 49 11.06 -3.98 6.31
N ALA A 50 10.60 -2.81 5.83
CA ALA A 50 9.21 -2.38 5.95
C ALA A 50 8.24 -3.30 5.17
N ILE A 51 8.56 -3.61 3.90
CA ILE A 51 7.82 -4.58 3.10
C ILE A 51 8.76 -5.26 2.10
N TYR A 52 8.80 -6.60 2.10
CA TYR A 52 9.69 -7.38 1.26
C TYR A 52 9.18 -8.80 1.07
N THR A 53 9.77 -9.53 0.11
CA THR A 53 9.49 -10.94 -0.16
C THR A 53 10.49 -11.82 0.59
N ASP A 54 10.01 -12.76 1.41
CA ASP A 54 10.87 -13.76 2.07
C ASP A 54 11.31 -14.88 1.12
N ALA A 55 12.14 -15.79 1.61
CA ALA A 55 12.66 -16.94 0.84
C ALA A 55 11.54 -17.90 0.36
N HIS A 56 10.35 -17.82 0.91
CA HIS A 56 9.18 -18.63 0.55
C HIS A 56 8.23 -17.91 -0.39
N GLY A 57 8.58 -16.71 -0.87
CA GLY A 57 7.74 -15.91 -1.76
C GLY A 57 6.61 -15.18 -1.04
N THR A 58 6.66 -15.06 0.29
CA THR A 58 5.61 -14.40 1.09
C THR A 58 6.01 -12.97 1.40
N ALA A 59 5.05 -12.03 1.26
CA ALA A 59 5.25 -10.65 1.67
C ALA A 59 5.38 -10.55 3.20
N ARG A 60 6.47 -9.95 3.67
CA ARG A 60 6.83 -9.76 5.07
C ARG A 60 7.12 -8.28 5.36
N GLY A 61 7.33 -7.99 6.63
CA GLY A 61 7.63 -6.66 7.14
C GLY A 61 6.42 -6.00 7.77
N GLU A 62 6.68 -5.01 8.60
CA GLU A 62 5.65 -4.38 9.46
C GLU A 62 4.56 -3.68 8.64
N LEU A 63 4.92 -3.08 7.51
CA LEU A 63 3.95 -2.46 6.60
C LEU A 63 3.03 -3.50 5.93
N ALA A 64 3.56 -4.71 5.62
CA ALA A 64 2.73 -5.80 5.12
C ALA A 64 1.77 -6.32 6.21
N GLU A 65 2.22 -6.44 7.45
CA GLU A 65 1.39 -6.90 8.57
C GLU A 65 0.31 -5.85 8.93
N LEU A 66 0.67 -4.57 8.97
CA LEU A 66 -0.29 -3.48 9.16
C LEU A 66 -1.37 -3.50 8.07
N THR A 67 -0.96 -3.65 6.81
CA THR A 67 -1.88 -3.76 5.67
C THR A 67 -2.85 -4.94 5.84
N ARG A 68 -2.37 -6.11 6.29
CA ARG A 68 -3.24 -7.28 6.57
C ARG A 68 -4.24 -7.01 7.68
N ARG A 69 -3.80 -6.37 8.77
CA ARG A 69 -4.65 -6.06 9.92
C ARG A 69 -5.76 -5.09 9.54
N VAL A 70 -5.41 -3.97 8.91
CA VAL A 70 -6.36 -2.94 8.49
C VAL A 70 -7.33 -3.47 7.44
N ALA A 71 -6.84 -4.18 6.41
CA ALA A 71 -7.72 -4.76 5.39
C ALA A 71 -8.70 -5.78 5.99
N ARG A 72 -8.25 -6.63 6.91
CA ARG A 72 -9.12 -7.58 7.63
C ARG A 72 -10.19 -6.87 8.45
N GLN A 73 -9.83 -5.82 9.18
CA GLN A 73 -10.77 -5.00 9.94
C GLN A 73 -11.80 -4.33 9.01
N ALA A 74 -11.40 -3.94 7.81
CA ALA A 74 -12.28 -3.40 6.78
C ALA A 74 -13.12 -4.47 6.05
N GLY A 75 -13.01 -5.76 6.42
CA GLY A 75 -13.75 -6.87 5.80
C GLY A 75 -13.15 -7.38 4.49
N TYR A 76 -11.87 -7.08 4.21
CA TYR A 76 -11.16 -7.54 3.00
C TYR A 76 -10.11 -8.61 3.33
N GLY A 77 -9.96 -9.58 2.42
CA GLY A 77 -8.74 -10.37 2.30
C GLY A 77 -7.70 -9.64 1.45
N VAL A 78 -6.43 -10.04 1.54
CA VAL A 78 -5.36 -9.46 0.74
C VAL A 78 -4.52 -10.53 0.04
N ARG A 79 -4.11 -10.22 -1.19
CA ARG A 79 -3.13 -10.99 -1.96
C ARG A 79 -2.00 -10.06 -2.37
N PHE A 80 -0.82 -10.27 -1.81
CA PHE A 80 0.36 -9.47 -2.11
C PHE A 80 1.03 -9.89 -3.41
N ARG A 81 1.55 -8.90 -4.12
CA ARG A 81 2.28 -9.08 -5.37
C ARG A 81 3.48 -8.13 -5.44
N ALA A 82 4.69 -8.69 -5.42
CA ALA A 82 5.91 -7.94 -5.63
C ALA A 82 6.05 -7.54 -7.11
N LEU A 83 6.34 -6.29 -7.37
CA LEU A 83 6.51 -5.73 -8.71
C LEU A 83 7.65 -4.69 -8.68
N PRO A 84 8.44 -4.55 -9.74
CA PRO A 84 9.27 -3.36 -9.90
C PRO A 84 8.41 -2.09 -9.88
N SER A 85 8.92 -0.99 -9.31
CA SER A 85 8.16 0.25 -9.06
C SER A 85 7.40 0.77 -10.28
N ALA A 86 8.05 0.87 -11.44
CA ALA A 86 7.37 1.31 -12.67
C ALA A 86 6.23 0.37 -13.12
N ARG A 87 6.37 -0.94 -12.88
CA ARG A 87 5.28 -1.90 -13.17
C ARG A 87 4.15 -1.79 -12.16
N LEU A 88 4.46 -1.49 -10.91
CA LEU A 88 3.44 -1.25 -9.88
C LEU A 88 2.59 -0.04 -10.24
N TYR A 89 3.21 1.07 -10.63
CA TYR A 89 2.48 2.28 -11.03
C TYR A 89 1.56 2.02 -12.22
N GLY A 90 2.07 1.41 -13.29
CA GLY A 90 1.23 1.01 -14.42
C GLY A 90 0.16 -0.03 -14.09
N ALA A 91 0.34 -0.84 -13.05
CA ALA A 91 -0.66 -1.80 -12.57
C ALA A 91 -1.78 -1.11 -11.78
N LEU A 92 -1.47 -0.07 -10.99
CA LEU A 92 -2.44 0.81 -10.34
C LEU A 92 -3.26 1.62 -11.36
N GLU A 93 -2.60 2.20 -12.36
CA GLU A 93 -3.26 2.92 -13.46
C GLU A 93 -4.27 2.05 -14.20
N LYS A 94 -3.98 0.76 -14.37
CA LYS A 94 -4.82 -0.21 -15.11
C LYS A 94 -5.82 -0.95 -14.21
N GLY A 95 -5.75 -0.78 -12.89
CA GLY A 95 -6.60 -1.49 -11.93
C GLY A 95 -6.31 -2.98 -11.77
N SER A 96 -5.13 -3.47 -12.21
CA SER A 96 -4.70 -4.85 -11.95
C SER A 96 -4.09 -5.03 -10.56
N ILE A 97 -3.78 -3.95 -9.89
CA ILE A 97 -3.51 -3.81 -8.46
C ILE A 97 -4.58 -2.88 -7.89
N ASP A 98 -5.23 -3.31 -6.81
CA ASP A 98 -6.27 -2.55 -6.13
C ASP A 98 -5.68 -1.55 -5.12
N LEU A 99 -4.64 -1.95 -4.41
CA LEU A 99 -4.08 -1.24 -3.26
C LEU A 99 -2.54 -1.27 -3.27
N TRP A 100 -1.93 -0.16 -2.91
CA TRP A 100 -0.50 -0.03 -2.61
C TRP A 100 -0.32 0.73 -1.29
N PRO A 101 0.30 0.14 -0.25
CA PRO A 101 0.78 0.90 0.90
C PRO A 101 2.08 1.59 0.51
N GLY A 102 2.01 2.87 0.13
CA GLY A 102 3.15 3.54 -0.48
C GLY A 102 3.13 5.05 -0.41
N ALA A 103 4.05 5.65 -1.13
CA ALA A 103 4.34 7.07 -1.09
C ALA A 103 3.19 7.92 -1.66
N GLN A 104 2.69 8.85 -0.84
CA GLN A 104 1.65 9.80 -1.20
C GLN A 104 2.14 10.85 -2.21
N GLY A 105 1.22 11.42 -2.97
CA GLY A 105 1.46 12.61 -3.81
C GLY A 105 2.32 12.32 -5.03
N LYS A 106 2.30 11.11 -5.57
CA LYS A 106 2.98 10.77 -6.83
C LYS A 106 2.28 11.43 -8.01
N PRO A 107 2.92 12.38 -8.73
CA PRO A 107 2.26 13.15 -9.80
C PRO A 107 1.64 12.27 -10.88
N GLU A 108 2.35 11.20 -11.30
CA GLU A 108 1.89 10.28 -12.33
C GLU A 108 0.68 9.45 -11.90
N LEU A 109 0.44 9.28 -10.60
CA LEU A 109 -0.68 8.51 -10.06
C LEU A 109 -1.89 9.38 -9.69
N ALA A 110 -1.77 10.71 -9.65
CA ALA A 110 -2.80 11.61 -9.15
C ALA A 110 -4.16 11.46 -9.85
N ALA A 111 -4.16 11.24 -11.18
CA ALA A 111 -5.39 11.02 -11.94
C ALA A 111 -5.98 9.60 -11.78
N HIS A 112 -5.17 8.64 -11.31
CA HIS A 112 -5.48 7.21 -11.38
C HIS A 112 -5.74 6.57 -10.01
N THR A 113 -5.48 7.30 -8.91
CA THR A 113 -5.57 6.75 -7.55
C THR A 113 -6.37 7.64 -6.61
N LEU A 114 -6.82 7.03 -5.52
CA LEU A 114 -7.34 7.66 -4.32
C LEU A 114 -6.33 7.41 -3.21
N GLU A 115 -6.10 8.39 -2.36
CA GLU A 115 -5.19 8.29 -1.23
C GLU A 115 -5.98 8.26 0.08
N GLY A 116 -5.66 7.32 0.97
CA GLY A 116 -6.22 7.25 2.32
C GLY A 116 -5.78 8.46 3.16
N GLN A 117 -6.56 8.80 4.18
CA GLN A 117 -6.32 9.97 5.01
C GLN A 117 -5.22 9.75 6.05
N HIS A 118 -5.02 8.50 6.49
CA HIS A 118 -4.09 8.18 7.57
C HIS A 118 -2.68 7.92 7.06
N MET A 119 -1.74 8.67 7.62
CA MET A 119 -0.32 8.41 7.43
C MET A 119 0.06 7.14 8.21
N LEU A 120 0.52 6.11 7.48
CA LEU A 120 0.95 4.84 8.04
C LEU A 120 2.37 4.91 8.58
N SER A 121 3.24 5.67 7.89
CA SER A 121 4.65 5.88 8.22
C SER A 121 5.18 7.09 7.46
N GLN A 122 6.44 7.43 7.72
CA GLN A 122 7.15 8.47 7.01
C GLN A 122 8.57 7.99 6.71
N ILE A 123 9.06 8.24 5.50
CA ILE A 123 10.41 7.84 5.07
C ILE A 123 11.19 9.05 4.58
N ASN A 124 12.51 9.05 4.77
CA ASN A 124 13.39 10.13 4.34
C ASN A 124 14.02 9.83 2.96
N LEU A 125 13.93 10.77 2.05
CA LEU A 125 14.71 10.77 0.80
C LEU A 125 15.93 11.66 0.99
N ASN A 126 17.11 11.06 0.88
CA ASN A 126 18.39 11.66 1.21
C ASN A 126 19.32 11.70 -0.01
N LEU A 127 20.14 12.74 -0.04
CA LEU A 127 21.29 12.82 -0.93
C LEU A 127 22.54 12.39 -0.15
N TYR A 128 23.07 11.22 -0.45
CA TYR A 128 24.26 10.65 0.20
C TYR A 128 25.51 11.04 -0.55
N HIS A 129 26.58 11.25 0.19
CA HIS A 129 27.93 11.49 -0.33
C HIS A 129 28.96 10.64 0.42
N ARG A 130 30.16 10.51 -0.13
CA ARG A 130 31.24 9.72 0.50
C ARG A 130 31.72 10.41 1.77
N ALA A 131 32.11 9.60 2.75
CA ALA A 131 32.81 10.09 3.92
C ALA A 131 34.08 10.87 3.52
N GLY A 132 34.39 11.94 4.24
CA GLY A 132 35.53 12.80 3.96
C GLY A 132 35.32 13.82 2.83
N THR A 133 34.15 13.80 2.15
CA THR A 133 33.78 14.87 1.22
C THR A 133 32.91 15.92 1.91
N PRO A 134 33.00 17.21 1.58
CA PRO A 134 32.12 18.24 2.12
C PRO A 134 30.65 17.94 1.79
N ALA A 135 29.73 18.34 2.68
CA ALA A 135 28.29 18.33 2.38
C ALA A 135 28.01 19.29 1.22
N PRO A 136 27.29 18.84 0.19
CA PRO A 136 27.00 19.68 -0.96
C PRO A 136 26.00 20.79 -0.62
N ARG A 137 26.21 21.98 -1.15
CA ARG A 137 25.18 23.01 -1.23
C ARG A 137 24.28 22.66 -2.42
N ILE A 138 23.02 22.59 -2.20
CA ILE A 138 22.03 22.21 -3.23
C ILE A 138 21.26 23.46 -3.66
N PRO A 139 21.21 23.75 -4.97
CA PRO A 139 21.66 22.92 -6.10
C PRO A 139 23.10 23.14 -6.57
N GLU A 140 23.81 24.17 -6.10
CA GLU A 140 25.04 24.73 -6.71
C GLU A 140 26.16 23.70 -6.88
N ASP A 141 26.41 22.88 -5.87
CA ASP A 141 27.53 21.92 -5.86
C ASP A 141 27.18 20.62 -6.63
N LEU A 142 25.97 20.53 -7.19
CA LEU A 142 25.55 19.43 -8.06
C LEU A 142 25.93 19.64 -9.53
N ALA A 143 26.28 20.87 -9.93
CA ALA A 143 26.60 21.19 -11.32
C ALA A 143 27.76 20.32 -11.85
N GLY A 144 27.54 19.65 -13.00
CA GLY A 144 28.49 18.76 -13.66
C GLY A 144 28.76 17.44 -12.92
N LYS A 145 27.98 17.12 -11.88
CA LYS A 145 28.16 15.91 -11.06
C LYS A 145 27.37 14.72 -11.57
N SER A 146 27.79 13.55 -11.13
CA SER A 146 27.07 12.30 -11.38
C SER A 146 26.20 11.92 -10.20
N LEU A 147 24.90 11.67 -10.47
CA LEU A 147 23.91 11.31 -9.49
C LEU A 147 23.40 9.88 -9.74
N ILE A 148 23.58 9.03 -8.75
CA ILE A 148 23.10 7.64 -8.76
C ILE A 148 21.65 7.61 -8.32
N LEU A 149 20.77 6.95 -9.08
CA LEU A 149 19.36 6.76 -8.81
C LEU A 149 18.97 5.29 -8.90
N ILE A 150 17.90 4.92 -8.18
CA ILE A 150 17.24 3.63 -8.40
C ILE A 150 16.37 3.72 -9.65
N GLY A 151 16.56 2.80 -10.58
CA GLY A 151 15.77 2.72 -11.81
C GLY A 151 14.32 2.39 -11.55
N GLY A 152 13.42 3.11 -12.24
CA GLY A 152 11.98 2.92 -12.11
C GLY A 152 11.31 3.70 -10.97
N TYR A 153 12.06 4.31 -10.05
CA TYR A 153 11.49 5.25 -9.11
C TYR A 153 11.09 6.55 -9.82
N SER A 154 9.97 7.10 -9.41
CA SER A 154 9.54 8.46 -9.73
C SER A 154 9.70 9.36 -8.51
N TYR A 155 9.82 10.64 -8.75
CA TYR A 155 10.03 11.63 -7.71
C TYR A 155 8.98 12.74 -7.78
N TRP A 156 8.94 13.61 -6.78
CA TRP A 156 8.03 14.74 -6.66
C TRP A 156 8.54 15.93 -7.51
N PRO A 157 7.68 16.91 -7.79
CA PRO A 157 8.03 18.02 -8.68
C PRO A 157 9.30 18.77 -8.29
N ASN A 158 9.55 18.98 -7.00
CA ASN A 158 10.77 19.63 -6.52
C ASN A 158 12.04 18.84 -6.79
N ILE A 159 11.98 17.51 -6.68
CA ILE A 159 13.10 16.63 -7.00
C ILE A 159 13.29 16.51 -8.51
N ASN A 160 12.19 16.36 -9.26
CA ASN A 160 12.24 16.33 -10.72
C ASN A 160 12.80 17.65 -11.29
N ALA A 161 12.40 18.81 -10.76
CA ALA A 161 12.95 20.09 -11.15
C ALA A 161 14.48 20.16 -10.97
N LEU A 162 15.01 19.54 -9.89
CA LEU A 162 16.44 19.44 -9.67
C LEU A 162 17.11 18.48 -10.67
N LEU A 163 16.47 17.33 -10.95
CA LEU A 163 17.02 16.31 -11.86
C LEU A 163 17.02 16.75 -13.32
N ASP A 164 16.04 17.55 -13.71
CA ASP A 164 15.79 18.00 -15.08
C ASP A 164 16.34 19.41 -15.36
N ASP A 165 17.00 20.04 -14.39
CA ASP A 165 17.60 21.37 -14.55
C ASP A 165 18.78 21.33 -15.55
N PRO A 166 18.66 21.90 -16.74
CA PRO A 166 19.74 21.91 -17.73
C PRO A 166 20.95 22.72 -17.28
N GLY A 167 20.78 23.67 -16.35
CA GLY A 167 21.88 24.47 -15.79
C GLY A 167 22.81 23.67 -14.90
N LEU A 168 22.36 22.51 -14.39
CA LEU A 168 23.18 21.65 -13.55
C LEU A 168 24.02 20.63 -14.35
N ASP A 169 23.67 20.34 -15.61
CA ASP A 169 24.35 19.32 -16.43
C ASP A 169 24.61 18.01 -15.66
N LEU A 170 23.58 17.53 -14.95
CA LEU A 170 23.67 16.32 -14.11
C LEU A 170 23.80 15.06 -14.98
N ARG A 171 24.80 14.25 -14.68
CA ARG A 171 24.92 12.92 -15.27
C ARG A 171 24.18 11.88 -14.41
N VAL A 172 22.97 11.51 -14.80
CA VAL A 172 22.15 10.53 -14.07
C VAL A 172 22.60 9.11 -14.38
N LEU A 173 22.97 8.36 -13.35
CA LEU A 173 23.36 6.95 -13.40
C LEU A 173 22.28 6.12 -12.72
N ARG A 174 21.72 5.11 -13.40
CA ARG A 174 20.63 4.30 -12.86
C ARG A 174 21.09 2.86 -12.59
N THR A 175 20.64 2.32 -11.45
CA THR A 175 20.85 0.92 -11.07
C THR A 175 19.55 0.30 -10.60
N SER A 176 19.49 -1.03 -10.56
CA SER A 176 18.24 -1.76 -10.28
C SER A 176 17.94 -1.96 -8.80
N ASN A 177 18.92 -1.73 -7.90
CA ASN A 177 18.75 -1.98 -6.47
C ASN A 177 19.68 -1.13 -5.61
N HIS A 178 19.31 -0.96 -4.34
CA HIS A 178 19.99 -0.14 -3.34
C HIS A 178 21.43 -0.59 -3.04
N LEU A 179 21.66 -1.92 -2.98
CA LEU A 179 22.99 -2.48 -2.72
C LEU A 179 23.97 -2.07 -3.82
N SER A 180 23.58 -2.22 -5.09
CA SER A 180 24.38 -1.81 -6.24
C SER A 180 24.59 -0.29 -6.28
N ALA A 181 23.56 0.50 -5.91
CA ALA A 181 23.66 1.96 -5.86
C ALA A 181 24.73 2.40 -4.82
N LEU A 182 24.68 1.82 -3.64
CA LEU A 182 25.63 2.10 -2.58
C LEU A 182 27.06 1.65 -2.95
N GLU A 183 27.21 0.49 -3.59
CA GLU A 183 28.49 0.02 -4.14
C GLU A 183 29.05 0.98 -5.20
N MET A 184 28.19 1.55 -6.07
CA MET A 184 28.61 2.54 -7.05
C MET A 184 29.17 3.79 -6.36
N LEU A 185 28.47 4.31 -5.34
CA LEU A 185 28.92 5.47 -4.56
C LEU A 185 30.26 5.16 -3.87
N ARG A 186 30.38 4.02 -3.18
CA ARG A 186 31.59 3.57 -2.50
C ARG A 186 32.79 3.49 -3.43
N ARG A 187 32.59 2.97 -4.64
CA ARG A 187 33.66 2.80 -5.66
C ARG A 187 33.90 4.03 -6.51
N ASN A 188 33.40 5.20 -6.08
CA ASN A 188 33.55 6.45 -6.82
C ASN A 188 33.05 6.40 -8.28
N ARG A 189 31.99 5.61 -8.53
CA ARG A 189 31.34 5.52 -9.84
C ARG A 189 30.21 6.53 -10.02
N GLY A 190 29.96 7.35 -9.03
CA GLY A 190 29.06 8.48 -8.99
C GLY A 190 29.43 9.37 -7.82
N ASP A 191 29.12 10.65 -7.91
CA ASP A 191 29.46 11.65 -6.91
C ASP A 191 28.49 11.60 -5.72
N TYR A 192 27.20 11.43 -6.04
CA TYR A 192 26.11 11.41 -5.05
C TYR A 192 25.15 10.23 -5.32
N LEU A 193 24.44 9.81 -4.28
CA LEU A 193 23.36 8.84 -4.35
C LEU A 193 22.09 9.47 -3.79
N LEU A 194 21.02 9.52 -4.59
CA LEU A 194 19.68 9.89 -4.13
C LEU A 194 18.90 8.62 -3.84
N ASP A 195 18.63 8.38 -2.57
CA ASP A 195 17.92 7.16 -2.15
C ASP A 195 17.27 7.33 -0.78
N TYR A 196 16.41 6.39 -0.43
CA TYR A 196 15.72 6.37 0.86
C TYR A 196 16.61 5.83 1.97
N GLN A 197 16.41 6.36 3.18
CA GLN A 197 17.25 6.04 4.34
C GLN A 197 17.23 4.56 4.70
N ILE A 198 16.05 3.97 4.88
CA ILE A 198 15.87 2.57 5.30
C ILE A 198 16.61 1.58 4.39
N PRO A 199 16.40 1.55 3.05
CA PRO A 199 17.10 0.61 2.19
C PRO A 199 18.61 0.88 2.08
N VAL A 200 19.04 2.14 2.18
CA VAL A 200 20.48 2.46 2.21
C VAL A 200 21.12 1.90 3.49
N GLU A 201 20.49 2.07 4.64
CA GLU A 201 20.98 1.52 5.90
C GLU A 201 21.09 -0.01 5.86
N GLN A 202 20.08 -0.68 5.30
CA GLN A 202 20.12 -2.13 5.11
C GLN A 202 21.24 -2.56 4.15
N ALA A 203 21.44 -1.83 3.05
CA ALA A 203 22.53 -2.09 2.11
C ALA A 203 23.91 -1.86 2.76
N ARG A 204 24.03 -0.78 3.56
CA ARG A 204 25.24 -0.45 4.30
C ARG A 204 25.65 -1.55 5.27
N GLN A 205 24.70 -2.07 6.03
CA GLN A 205 24.93 -3.19 6.96
C GLN A 205 25.41 -4.45 6.23
N ARG A 206 24.78 -4.79 5.10
CA ARG A 206 25.21 -5.94 4.27
C ARG A 206 26.61 -5.77 3.69
N LEU A 207 27.01 -4.55 3.38
CA LEU A 207 28.34 -4.23 2.86
C LEU A 207 29.37 -3.99 3.97
N GLN A 208 28.96 -4.08 5.23
CA GLN A 208 29.80 -3.78 6.40
C GLN A 208 30.48 -2.41 6.30
N MET A 209 29.73 -1.41 5.83
CA MET A 209 30.21 -0.04 5.67
C MET A 209 29.90 0.79 6.92
N GLU A 210 30.74 1.77 7.19
CA GLU A 210 30.45 2.81 8.15
C GLU A 210 29.28 3.69 7.69
N GLU A 211 28.71 4.46 8.61
CA GLU A 211 27.63 5.39 8.34
C GLU A 211 28.07 6.44 7.29
N LEU A 212 27.19 6.70 6.34
CA LEU A 212 27.46 7.67 5.28
C LEU A 212 26.83 9.01 5.60
N PRO A 213 27.55 10.11 5.36
CA PRO A 213 26.97 11.43 5.48
C PRO A 213 25.91 11.64 4.39
N TYR A 214 24.85 12.34 4.77
CA TYR A 214 23.76 12.68 3.86
C TYR A 214 23.15 14.04 4.17
N GLN A 215 22.45 14.57 3.18
CA GLN A 215 21.54 15.70 3.34
C GLN A 215 20.12 15.24 3.03
N ARG A 216 19.20 15.40 3.99
CA ARG A 216 17.79 15.07 3.76
C ARG A 216 17.17 16.10 2.83
N LEU A 217 16.61 15.61 1.70
CA LEU A 217 15.93 16.46 0.71
C LEU A 217 14.45 16.61 1.01
N THR A 218 13.79 15.52 1.42
CA THR A 218 12.37 15.55 1.77
C THR A 218 11.98 14.37 2.64
N GLN A 219 10.87 14.51 3.34
CA GLN A 219 10.17 13.43 4.02
C GLN A 219 8.94 13.05 3.19
N VAL A 220 8.71 11.76 3.11
CA VAL A 220 7.67 11.17 2.25
C VAL A 220 6.68 10.42 3.12
N PRO A 221 5.45 10.89 3.23
CA PRO A 221 4.41 10.16 3.96
C PRO A 221 3.97 8.92 3.17
N ILE A 222 3.73 7.84 3.90
CA ILE A 222 3.24 6.56 3.38
C ILE A 222 1.77 6.44 3.73
N HIS A 223 0.93 6.20 2.74
CA HIS A 223 -0.52 6.06 2.86
C HIS A 223 -1.00 4.80 2.13
N PHE A 224 -2.27 4.44 2.34
CA PHE A 224 -2.95 3.51 1.45
C PHE A 224 -3.33 4.22 0.15
N ILE A 225 -2.80 3.74 -0.96
CA ILE A 225 -3.06 4.27 -2.30
C ILE A 225 -3.94 3.25 -3.04
N VAL A 226 -5.15 3.63 -3.36
CA VAL A 226 -6.16 2.76 -3.99
C VAL A 226 -6.33 3.14 -5.45
N SER A 227 -6.27 2.16 -6.35
CA SER A 227 -6.55 2.41 -7.77
C SER A 227 -8.00 2.87 -7.97
N ARG A 228 -8.22 3.95 -8.72
CA ARG A 228 -9.59 4.39 -9.12
C ARG A 228 -10.33 3.35 -9.97
N HIS A 229 -9.57 2.47 -10.64
CA HIS A 229 -10.12 1.38 -11.45
C HIS A 229 -10.44 0.12 -10.63
N ALA A 230 -10.08 0.07 -9.34
CA ALA A 230 -10.52 -0.99 -8.45
C ALA A 230 -12.04 -0.94 -8.28
N ARG A 231 -12.70 -2.09 -8.36
CA ARG A 231 -14.15 -2.16 -8.16
C ARG A 231 -14.51 -1.58 -6.78
N GLY A 232 -15.31 -0.50 -6.73
CA GLY A 232 -15.68 0.18 -5.48
C GLY A 232 -14.51 0.88 -4.80
N ALA A 233 -13.64 1.55 -5.54
CA ALA A 233 -12.43 2.23 -5.05
C ALA A 233 -12.71 3.17 -3.88
N GLU A 234 -13.77 3.99 -3.96
CA GLU A 234 -14.19 4.90 -2.89
C GLU A 234 -14.54 4.14 -1.59
N ALA A 235 -15.27 3.03 -1.71
CA ALA A 235 -15.62 2.21 -0.55
C ALA A 235 -14.39 1.51 0.05
N ILE A 236 -13.40 1.15 -0.76
CA ILE A 236 -12.15 0.56 -0.29
C ILE A 236 -11.37 1.59 0.53
N VAL A 237 -11.11 2.78 -0.01
CA VAL A 237 -10.32 3.80 0.70
C VAL A 237 -11.01 4.24 1.99
N THR A 238 -12.31 4.54 1.94
CA THR A 238 -13.08 4.93 3.13
C THR A 238 -13.13 3.80 4.17
N GLY A 239 -13.30 2.56 3.72
CA GLY A 239 -13.31 1.39 4.61
C GLY A 239 -11.97 1.13 5.28
N LEU A 240 -10.85 1.33 4.57
CA LEU A 240 -9.50 1.22 5.14
C LEU A 240 -9.23 2.33 6.16
N ASP A 241 -9.65 3.57 5.89
CA ASP A 241 -9.51 4.68 6.82
C ASP A 241 -10.31 4.44 8.11
N ALA A 242 -11.58 4.06 8.00
CA ALA A 242 -12.44 3.74 9.15
C ALA A 242 -11.89 2.53 9.95
N ALA A 243 -11.35 1.53 9.28
CA ALA A 243 -10.73 0.37 9.93
C ALA A 243 -9.46 0.75 10.69
N TYR A 244 -8.63 1.63 10.12
CA TYR A 244 -7.45 2.16 10.79
C TYR A 244 -7.83 2.90 12.07
N GLU A 245 -8.84 3.78 12.02
CA GLU A 245 -9.37 4.48 13.20
C GLU A 245 -9.88 3.51 14.26
N THR A 246 -10.66 2.51 13.85
CA THR A 246 -11.20 1.50 14.76
C THR A 246 -10.10 0.76 15.52
N LEU A 247 -9.02 0.34 14.83
CA LEU A 247 -7.89 -0.35 15.45
C LEU A 247 -7.13 0.58 16.41
N ARG A 248 -6.87 1.83 15.97
CA ARG A 248 -6.23 2.86 16.79
C ARG A 248 -7.03 3.13 18.08
N ASP A 249 -8.34 3.32 17.97
CA ASP A 249 -9.24 3.64 19.09
C ASP A 249 -9.42 2.43 20.04
N ALA A 250 -9.20 1.22 19.53
CA ALA A 250 -9.08 0.00 20.34
C ALA A 250 -7.75 -0.12 21.09
N GLY A 251 -6.81 0.81 20.90
CA GLY A 251 -5.49 0.83 21.54
C GLY A 251 -4.47 -0.09 20.87
N GLU A 252 -4.69 -0.53 19.62
CA GLU A 252 -3.69 -1.29 18.89
C GLU A 252 -2.51 -0.40 18.51
N ASP A 253 -1.31 -0.93 18.66
CA ASP A 253 -0.11 -0.28 18.12
C ASP A 253 -0.07 -0.41 16.60
N LEU A 254 -0.28 0.71 15.93
CA LEU A 254 -0.23 0.85 14.47
C LEU A 254 1.03 1.57 14.00
N SER A 255 1.92 1.92 14.93
CA SER A 255 3.17 2.58 14.61
C SER A 255 4.06 1.69 13.76
N LEU A 256 4.69 2.28 12.76
CA LEU A 256 5.75 1.66 11.98
C LEU A 256 7.05 2.38 12.33
N PRO A 257 8.21 1.71 12.28
CA PRO A 257 9.47 2.38 12.42
C PRO A 257 9.53 3.55 11.44
N SER A 258 9.80 4.72 11.97
CA SER A 258 10.13 5.91 11.18
C SER A 258 11.64 6.08 11.17
N ASP A 259 12.18 6.62 10.09
CA ASP A 259 13.58 7.03 9.98
C ASP A 259 13.97 8.08 11.04
#